data_8aec317f58ab62fe78a19c8c0c31a134
#
_entry.id   8aec317f58ab62fe78a19c8c0c31a134
#
_cell.length_a   1.000
_cell.length_b   1.000
_cell.length_c   1.000
_cell.angle_alpha   90.00
_cell.angle_beta   90.00
_cell.angle_gamma   90.00
#
_symmetry.space_group_name_H-M   'P 1'
#
loop_
_entity.id
_entity.type
_entity.pdbx_description
1 polymer ?
#
loop_
_entity_poly.entity_id
_entity_poly.type
_entity_poly.pdbx_seq_one_letter_code
_entity_poly.pdbx_strand_id
1 'polypeptide(L)'
;MPLLTPSSVHLDQPLTNLTIAYVQDQSNFIADSVFPTVGVERQSDKYYIYDRDNMNRSGDVKVLAPRTEVNRIGQSVSNAAYYAEVRGLAMDFDQQTLANEDAALDIRSAGAQTLTTRLLIDREEQFADTFFKTGVWGTESTPGNLWSDYTNSTPIQDVTTARRTMQLKSGGFKPNTMVVGKEVR
;
A
#
# COMPACT_ATOMS: atom_id res chain seq x y z
N MET A 1 -20.99 -54.96 -2.50
CA MET A 1 -20.55 -53.57 -2.55
C MET A 1 -21.66 -52.76 -3.23
N PRO A 2 -22.24 -51.78 -2.62
CA PRO A 2 -23.19 -50.91 -3.29
C PRO A 2 -22.47 -50.17 -4.41
N LEU A 3 -23.02 -50.23 -5.64
CA LEU A 3 -22.57 -49.46 -6.79
C LEU A 3 -22.83 -47.98 -6.49
N LEU A 4 -21.80 -47.16 -6.62
CA LEU A 4 -21.92 -45.72 -6.54
C LEU A 4 -22.83 -45.26 -7.69
N THR A 5 -23.99 -44.73 -7.36
CA THR A 5 -24.87 -44.11 -8.36
C THR A 5 -24.32 -42.73 -8.74
N PRO A 6 -24.47 -42.29 -10.02
CA PRO A 6 -23.97 -40.97 -10.46
C PRO A 6 -24.45 -39.81 -9.59
N SER A 7 -25.64 -39.91 -8.99
CA SER A 7 -26.20 -38.90 -8.07
C SER A 7 -25.49 -38.79 -6.72
N SER A 8 -24.62 -39.77 -6.36
CA SER A 8 -23.85 -39.74 -5.10
C SER A 8 -22.47 -39.06 -5.26
N VAL A 9 -22.10 -38.67 -6.47
CA VAL A 9 -20.82 -38.06 -6.81
C VAL A 9 -20.94 -36.53 -6.99
N HIS A 10 -22.16 -36.01 -7.13
CA HIS A 10 -22.37 -34.57 -7.32
C HIS A 10 -22.35 -33.84 -5.98
N LEU A 11 -21.45 -32.86 -5.89
CA LEU A 11 -21.41 -31.91 -4.78
C LEU A 11 -22.71 -31.10 -4.75
N ASP A 12 -23.29 -30.99 -3.58
CA ASP A 12 -24.54 -30.24 -3.37
C ASP A 12 -24.32 -28.74 -3.71
N GLN A 13 -25.21 -28.15 -4.51
CA GLN A 13 -25.13 -26.73 -4.90
C GLN A 13 -25.00 -25.76 -3.70
N PRO A 14 -25.63 -25.99 -2.54
CA PRO A 14 -25.42 -25.19 -1.34
C PRO A 14 -23.96 -25.16 -0.84
N LEU A 15 -23.23 -26.27 -0.95
CA LEU A 15 -21.79 -26.32 -0.58
C LEU A 15 -20.91 -25.53 -1.54
N THR A 16 -21.22 -25.50 -2.81
CA THR A 16 -20.52 -24.70 -3.82
C THR A 16 -20.74 -23.22 -3.58
N ASN A 17 -21.98 -22.81 -3.30
CA ASN A 17 -22.32 -21.42 -2.95
C ASN A 17 -21.68 -20.97 -1.62
N LEU A 18 -21.51 -21.89 -0.67
CA LEU A 18 -20.82 -21.60 0.59
C LEU A 18 -19.32 -21.37 0.38
N THR A 19 -18.71 -22.10 -0.55
CA THR A 19 -17.29 -21.94 -0.88
C THR A 19 -17.01 -20.58 -1.54
N ILE A 20 -17.93 -20.07 -2.35
CA ILE A 20 -17.85 -18.75 -2.98
C ILE A 20 -17.93 -17.61 -1.93
N ALA A 21 -18.63 -17.84 -0.81
CA ALA A 21 -18.73 -16.86 0.29
C ALA A 21 -17.40 -16.63 1.05
N TYR A 22 -16.41 -17.48 0.85
CA TYR A 22 -15.07 -17.33 1.45
C TYR A 22 -14.09 -16.51 0.61
N VAL A 23 -14.52 -15.92 -0.49
CA VAL A 23 -13.67 -14.99 -1.24
C VAL A 23 -13.46 -13.74 -0.38
N GLN A 24 -12.22 -13.44 -0.09
CA GLN A 24 -11.86 -12.25 0.68
C GLN A 24 -12.34 -10.99 -0.03
N ASP A 25 -13.02 -10.11 0.69
CA ASP A 25 -13.49 -8.84 0.15
C ASP A 25 -12.28 -8.00 -0.28
N GLN A 26 -12.26 -7.61 -1.55
CA GLN A 26 -11.20 -6.79 -2.13
C GLN A 26 -11.09 -5.40 -1.49
N SER A 27 -12.16 -4.92 -0.83
CA SER A 27 -12.14 -3.65 -0.10
C SER A 27 -11.22 -3.66 1.13
N ASN A 28 -10.78 -4.82 1.58
CA ASN A 28 -9.84 -4.95 2.70
C ASN A 28 -8.38 -4.65 2.31
N PHE A 29 -8.07 -4.58 1.02
CA PHE A 29 -6.74 -4.25 0.53
C PHE A 29 -6.57 -2.73 0.45
N ILE A 30 -5.64 -2.19 1.24
CA ILE A 30 -5.47 -0.73 1.43
C ILE A 30 -4.25 -0.16 0.70
N ALA A 31 -3.31 -0.98 0.26
CA ALA A 31 -2.05 -0.53 -0.35
C ALA A 31 -2.28 0.50 -1.46
N ASP A 32 -3.22 0.24 -2.38
CA ASP A 32 -3.55 1.13 -3.51
C ASP A 32 -4.25 2.43 -3.11
N SER A 33 -4.96 2.42 -1.99
CA SER A 33 -5.65 3.62 -1.49
C SER A 33 -4.69 4.56 -0.76
N VAL A 34 -3.64 4.01 -0.14
CA VAL A 34 -2.64 4.79 0.61
C VAL A 34 -1.58 5.35 -0.33
N PHE A 35 -1.05 4.54 -1.23
CA PHE A 35 -0.05 4.94 -2.23
C PHE A 35 -0.57 4.68 -3.64
N PRO A 36 -1.05 5.73 -4.33
CA PRO A 36 -1.51 5.59 -5.69
C PRO A 36 -0.38 5.15 -6.62
N THR A 37 -0.71 4.27 -7.55
CA THR A 37 0.23 3.80 -8.58
C THR A 37 0.53 4.89 -9.60
N VAL A 38 1.81 5.01 -9.95
CA VAL A 38 2.28 5.90 -11.03
C VAL A 38 2.72 5.05 -12.21
N GLY A 39 2.12 5.28 -13.37
CA GLY A 39 2.53 4.61 -14.61
C GLY A 39 3.91 5.08 -15.05
N VAL A 40 4.81 4.13 -15.35
CA VAL A 40 6.14 4.41 -15.87
C VAL A 40 6.35 3.71 -17.20
N GLU A 41 7.07 4.33 -18.14
CA GLU A 41 7.35 3.74 -19.45
C GLU A 41 8.52 2.74 -19.43
N ARG A 42 9.44 2.91 -18.48
CA ARG A 42 10.65 2.10 -18.36
C ARG A 42 10.68 1.38 -17.02
N GLN A 43 11.23 0.18 -17.02
CA GLN A 43 11.39 -0.61 -15.80
C GLN A 43 12.35 0.03 -14.80
N SER A 44 13.34 0.77 -15.27
CA SER A 44 14.27 1.51 -14.42
C SER A 44 14.58 2.86 -15.04
N ASP A 45 14.53 3.91 -14.24
CA ASP A 45 14.94 5.25 -14.64
C ASP A 45 15.28 6.08 -13.40
N LYS A 46 15.68 7.33 -13.63
CA LYS A 46 15.97 8.30 -12.59
C LYS A 46 14.90 9.39 -12.57
N TYR A 47 14.58 9.86 -11.38
CA TYR A 47 13.70 11.02 -11.20
C TYR A 47 14.39 12.10 -10.38
N TYR A 48 14.00 13.35 -10.62
CA TYR A 48 14.57 14.51 -9.94
C TYR A 48 13.89 14.74 -8.60
N ILE A 49 14.70 15.10 -7.62
CA ILE A 49 14.24 15.47 -6.29
C ILE A 49 14.63 16.92 -6.02
N TYR A 50 13.64 17.74 -5.73
CA TYR A 50 13.85 19.11 -5.27
C TYR A 50 13.91 19.12 -3.75
N ASP A 51 14.99 19.65 -3.21
CA ASP A 51 15.12 19.80 -1.77
C ASP A 51 14.22 20.92 -1.26
N ARG A 52 13.53 20.63 -0.16
CA ARG A 52 12.67 21.60 0.51
C ARG A 52 13.41 22.86 0.90
N ASP A 53 14.64 22.73 1.38
CA ASP A 53 15.45 23.85 1.84
C ASP A 53 15.80 24.81 0.70
N ASN A 54 15.93 24.31 -0.52
CA ASN A 54 16.11 25.15 -1.70
C ASN A 54 14.84 25.92 -2.09
N MET A 55 13.65 25.37 -1.80
CA MET A 55 12.38 26.01 -2.20
C MET A 55 11.82 26.93 -1.13
N ASN A 56 12.04 26.62 0.16
CA ASN A 56 11.44 27.32 1.30
C ASN A 56 12.45 28.06 2.19
N ARG A 57 13.63 28.33 1.66
CA ARG A 57 14.68 29.03 2.40
C ARG A 57 14.28 30.48 2.65
N SER A 58 14.32 30.89 3.89
CA SER A 58 14.10 32.27 4.31
C SER A 58 15.43 33.02 4.49
N GLY A 59 15.42 34.34 4.29
CA GLY A 59 16.58 35.19 4.55
C GLY A 59 17.46 35.47 3.35
N ASP A 60 17.13 34.95 2.17
CA ASP A 60 17.84 35.24 0.93
C ASP A 60 17.46 36.60 0.35
N VAL A 61 16.28 37.12 0.68
CA VAL A 61 15.86 38.47 0.30
C VAL A 61 16.44 39.47 1.28
N LYS A 62 17.28 40.37 0.80
CA LYS A 62 17.93 41.42 1.60
C LYS A 62 17.51 42.79 1.14
N VAL A 63 17.48 43.75 2.08
CA VAL A 63 17.32 45.17 1.76
C VAL A 63 18.56 45.62 1.00
N LEU A 64 18.38 46.24 -0.16
CA LEU A 64 19.46 46.72 -1.00
C LEU A 64 19.75 48.18 -0.72
N ALA A 65 21.01 48.49 -0.51
CA ALA A 65 21.48 49.87 -0.52
C ALA A 65 21.68 50.36 -1.98
N PRO A 66 21.64 51.68 -2.22
CA PRO A 66 21.90 52.21 -3.56
C PRO A 66 23.26 51.72 -4.11
N ARG A 67 23.29 51.19 -5.34
CA ARG A 67 24.46 50.65 -6.03
C ARG A 67 25.02 49.34 -5.49
N THR A 68 24.25 48.61 -4.67
CA THR A 68 24.65 47.22 -4.26
C THR A 68 24.07 46.17 -5.21
N GLU A 69 24.84 45.11 -5.43
CA GLU A 69 24.41 43.98 -6.25
C GLU A 69 23.34 43.16 -5.51
N VAL A 70 22.33 42.65 -6.22
CA VAL A 70 21.30 41.78 -5.68
C VAL A 70 21.87 40.43 -5.25
N ASN A 71 21.34 39.87 -4.19
CA ASN A 71 21.70 38.51 -3.77
C ASN A 71 21.26 37.51 -4.84
N ARG A 72 22.17 36.65 -5.24
CA ARG A 72 21.90 35.58 -6.23
C ARG A 72 21.74 34.26 -5.51
N ILE A 73 20.69 33.56 -5.82
CA ILE A 73 20.42 32.21 -5.28
C ILE A 73 20.62 31.16 -6.39
N GLY A 74 21.16 30.01 -6.00
CA GLY A 74 21.25 28.83 -6.86
C GLY A 74 20.26 27.78 -6.39
N GLN A 75 19.72 27.01 -7.33
CA GLN A 75 18.89 25.86 -7.03
C GLN A 75 19.65 24.58 -7.33
N SER A 76 19.75 23.69 -6.37
CA SER A 76 20.32 22.36 -6.56
C SER A 76 19.20 21.35 -6.73
N VAL A 77 19.42 20.37 -7.60
CA VAL A 77 18.52 19.26 -7.88
C VAL A 77 19.28 17.97 -7.68
N SER A 78 18.77 17.11 -6.85
CA SER A 78 19.27 15.75 -6.68
C SER A 78 18.46 14.76 -7.53
N ASN A 79 18.94 13.54 -7.69
CA ASN A 79 18.20 12.49 -8.38
C ASN A 79 18.21 11.21 -7.56
N ALA A 80 17.14 10.41 -7.72
CA ALA A 80 17.08 9.04 -7.24
C ALA A 80 16.66 8.12 -8.39
N ALA A 81 16.97 6.85 -8.27
CA ALA A 81 16.58 5.85 -9.25
C ALA A 81 15.42 5.01 -8.71
N TYR A 82 14.58 4.54 -9.61
CA TYR A 82 13.57 3.53 -9.31
C TYR A 82 13.83 2.28 -10.15
N TYR A 83 13.36 1.15 -9.66
CA TYR A 83 13.33 -0.11 -10.37
C TYR A 83 12.00 -0.80 -10.12
N ALA A 84 11.25 -1.08 -11.19
CA ALA A 84 9.97 -1.76 -11.13
C ALA A 84 10.17 -3.27 -11.34
N GLU A 85 9.91 -4.05 -10.31
CA GLU A 85 9.95 -5.51 -10.39
C GLU A 85 8.71 -6.03 -11.12
N VAL A 86 8.91 -6.98 -12.01
CA VAL A 86 7.81 -7.68 -12.68
C VAL A 86 7.45 -8.90 -11.84
N ARG A 87 6.21 -8.96 -11.40
CA ARG A 87 5.64 -10.08 -10.63
C ARG A 87 4.48 -10.67 -11.37
N GLY A 88 4.34 -11.98 -11.29
CA GLY A 88 3.27 -12.69 -11.94
C GLY A 88 3.03 -14.04 -11.31
N LEU A 89 1.82 -14.52 -11.41
CA LEU A 89 1.39 -15.84 -10.94
C LEU A 89 0.53 -16.48 -12.01
N ALA A 90 0.75 -17.76 -12.30
CA ALA A 90 -0.02 -18.54 -13.24
C ALA A 90 -0.64 -19.75 -12.55
N MET A 91 -1.77 -20.21 -13.09
CA MET A 91 -2.43 -21.45 -12.68
C MET A 91 -2.74 -22.23 -13.96
N ASP A 92 -2.26 -23.47 -14.02
CA ASP A 92 -2.50 -24.36 -15.13
C ASP A 92 -3.74 -25.22 -14.85
N PHE A 93 -4.59 -25.38 -15.86
CA PHE A 93 -5.75 -26.25 -15.81
C PHE A 93 -5.57 -27.37 -16.82
N ASP A 94 -5.62 -28.61 -16.33
CA ASP A 94 -5.58 -29.79 -17.16
C ASP A 94 -6.87 -29.91 -17.97
N GLN A 95 -6.74 -30.32 -19.24
CA GLN A 95 -7.88 -30.51 -20.15
C GLN A 95 -8.85 -31.56 -19.63
N GLN A 96 -8.34 -32.60 -18.95
CA GLN A 96 -9.18 -33.64 -18.36
C GLN A 96 -10.01 -33.11 -17.20
N THR A 97 -9.43 -32.23 -16.36
CA THR A 97 -10.13 -31.55 -15.28
C THR A 97 -11.24 -30.66 -15.82
N LEU A 98 -10.97 -29.89 -16.87
CA LEU A 98 -11.96 -29.03 -17.51
C LEU A 98 -13.08 -29.83 -18.21
N ALA A 99 -12.76 -31.00 -18.78
CA ALA A 99 -13.77 -31.86 -19.43
C ALA A 99 -14.71 -32.55 -18.43
N ASN A 100 -14.27 -32.71 -17.18
CA ASN A 100 -15.05 -33.29 -16.07
C ASN A 100 -15.65 -32.25 -15.16
N GLU A 101 -15.60 -30.96 -15.52
CA GLU A 101 -16.15 -29.87 -14.76
C GLU A 101 -17.67 -29.99 -14.65
N ASP A 102 -18.19 -29.87 -13.41
CA ASP A 102 -19.63 -29.80 -13.20
C ASP A 102 -20.17 -28.43 -13.64
N ALA A 103 -21.34 -28.40 -14.25
CA ALA A 103 -21.96 -27.17 -14.78
C ALA A 103 -22.18 -26.07 -13.71
N ALA A 104 -22.16 -26.42 -12.44
CA ALA A 104 -22.29 -25.48 -11.31
C ALA A 104 -20.94 -24.90 -10.88
N LEU A 105 -19.81 -25.45 -11.33
CA LEU A 105 -18.46 -25.07 -10.90
C LEU A 105 -17.69 -24.49 -12.10
N ASP A 106 -17.46 -23.17 -12.11
CA ASP A 106 -16.58 -22.55 -13.10
C ASP A 106 -15.15 -22.49 -12.55
N ILE A 107 -14.37 -23.54 -12.84
CA ILE A 107 -12.97 -23.68 -12.37
C ILE A 107 -12.09 -22.54 -12.88
N ARG A 108 -12.34 -22.04 -14.10
CA ARG A 108 -11.55 -20.95 -14.67
C ARG A 108 -11.82 -19.63 -13.95
N SER A 109 -13.09 -19.35 -13.67
CA SER A 109 -13.50 -18.14 -12.92
C SER A 109 -12.97 -18.19 -11.49
N ALA A 110 -13.11 -19.33 -10.82
CA ALA A 110 -12.56 -19.55 -9.48
C ALA A 110 -11.03 -19.41 -9.45
N GLY A 111 -10.35 -19.94 -10.47
CA GLY A 111 -8.90 -19.79 -10.64
C GLY A 111 -8.48 -18.34 -10.83
N ALA A 112 -9.18 -17.59 -11.68
CA ALA A 112 -8.91 -16.17 -11.88
C ALA A 112 -9.10 -15.34 -10.59
N GLN A 113 -10.15 -15.61 -9.82
CA GLN A 113 -10.38 -14.98 -8.53
C GLN A 113 -9.27 -15.30 -7.52
N THR A 114 -8.84 -16.57 -7.47
CA THR A 114 -7.73 -17.02 -6.61
C THR A 114 -6.43 -16.33 -6.98
N LEU A 115 -6.09 -16.24 -8.27
CA LEU A 115 -4.90 -15.54 -8.74
C LEU A 115 -4.94 -14.05 -8.39
N THR A 116 -6.07 -13.40 -8.62
CA THR A 116 -6.27 -11.98 -8.28
C THR A 116 -6.08 -11.74 -6.78
N THR A 117 -6.72 -12.55 -5.94
CA THR A 117 -6.60 -12.43 -4.48
C THR A 117 -5.15 -12.62 -4.02
N ARG A 118 -4.44 -13.61 -4.57
CA ARG A 118 -3.02 -13.84 -4.22
C ARG A 118 -2.11 -12.69 -4.65
N LEU A 119 -2.36 -12.08 -5.80
CA LEU A 119 -1.62 -10.91 -6.26
C LEU A 119 -1.89 -9.69 -5.35
N LEU A 120 -3.13 -9.52 -4.89
CA LEU A 120 -3.48 -8.47 -3.94
C LEU A 120 -2.81 -8.68 -2.58
N ILE A 121 -2.78 -9.92 -2.08
CA ILE A 121 -2.07 -10.27 -0.84
C ILE A 121 -0.57 -9.98 -0.97
N ASP A 122 0.09 -10.43 -2.04
CA ASP A 122 1.51 -10.14 -2.28
C ASP A 122 1.79 -8.63 -2.27
N ARG A 123 0.88 -7.85 -2.83
CA ARG A 123 0.99 -6.39 -2.84
C ARG A 123 0.85 -5.76 -1.46
N GLU A 124 -0.06 -6.27 -0.63
CA GLU A 124 -0.19 -5.84 0.77
C GLU A 124 1.04 -6.23 1.60
N GLU A 125 1.58 -7.43 1.40
CA GLU A 125 2.81 -7.85 2.06
C GLU A 125 3.99 -6.96 1.68
N GLN A 126 4.15 -6.62 0.39
CA GLN A 126 5.17 -5.67 -0.06
C GLN A 126 4.97 -4.28 0.55
N PHE A 127 3.74 -3.81 0.60
CA PHE A 127 3.40 -2.54 1.22
C PHE A 127 3.80 -2.52 2.70
N ALA A 128 3.42 -3.55 3.45
CA ALA A 128 3.77 -3.68 4.86
C ALA A 128 5.29 -3.79 5.05
N ASP A 129 5.93 -4.63 4.28
CA ASP A 129 7.37 -4.88 4.35
C ASP A 129 8.22 -3.67 3.96
N THR A 130 7.73 -2.84 3.07
CA THR A 130 8.48 -1.66 2.61
C THR A 130 8.28 -0.48 3.54
N PHE A 131 7.07 -0.25 4.03
CA PHE A 131 6.72 1.00 4.72
C PHE A 131 6.51 0.87 6.23
N PHE A 132 6.28 -0.34 6.77
CA PHE A 132 6.05 -0.55 8.20
C PHE A 132 7.25 -1.16 8.95
N LYS A 133 8.44 -1.01 8.39
CA LYS A 133 9.70 -1.36 9.08
C LYS A 133 10.32 -0.14 9.76
N THR A 134 10.99 -0.40 10.87
CA THR A 134 11.79 0.62 11.57
C THR A 134 12.92 1.13 10.68
N GLY A 135 13.14 2.44 10.69
CA GLY A 135 14.20 3.09 9.92
C GLY A 135 13.80 3.49 8.50
N VAL A 136 12.59 3.24 8.07
CA VAL A 136 12.10 3.63 6.73
C VAL A 136 11.72 5.12 6.70
N TRP A 137 11.07 5.58 7.74
CA TRP A 137 10.60 6.95 7.82
C TRP A 137 11.60 7.86 8.54
N GLY A 138 11.81 9.05 8.02
CA GLY A 138 12.71 10.05 8.62
C GLY A 138 12.28 10.55 10.00
N THR A 139 11.10 10.17 10.49
CA THR A 139 10.63 10.43 11.83
C THR A 139 9.81 9.25 12.32
N GLU A 140 10.34 8.58 13.30
CA GLU A 140 9.67 7.51 14.04
C GLU A 140 9.55 7.94 15.49
N SER A 141 8.42 7.68 16.10
CA SER A 141 8.15 8.04 17.50
C SER A 141 7.44 6.87 18.17
N THR A 142 7.92 6.50 19.33
CA THR A 142 7.23 5.54 20.19
C THR A 142 6.41 6.33 21.22
N PRO A 143 5.12 6.04 21.41
CA PRO A 143 4.31 6.63 22.46
C PRO A 143 4.94 6.39 23.84
N GLY A 144 4.87 7.38 24.71
CA GLY A 144 5.37 7.25 26.10
C GLY A 144 4.65 6.14 26.87
N ASN A 145 3.34 6.03 26.66
CA ASN A 145 2.50 4.94 27.15
C ASN A 145 1.87 4.23 25.94
N LEU A 146 1.88 2.91 25.96
CA LEU A 146 1.27 2.10 24.90
C LEU A 146 -0.24 2.37 24.85
N TRP A 147 -0.82 2.40 23.66
CA TRP A 147 -2.26 2.62 23.48
C TRP A 147 -3.13 1.49 24.02
N SER A 148 -2.53 0.34 24.35
CA SER A 148 -3.18 -0.73 25.10
C SER A 148 -3.42 -0.39 26.59
N ASP A 149 -2.75 0.63 27.14
CA ASP A 149 -3.01 1.13 28.49
C ASP A 149 -4.09 2.22 28.42
N TYR A 150 -5.35 1.81 28.59
CA TYR A 150 -6.52 2.72 28.53
C TYR A 150 -6.57 3.77 29.64
N THR A 151 -5.75 3.63 30.68
CA THR A 151 -5.74 4.56 31.82
C THR A 151 -4.77 5.72 31.61
N ASN A 152 -3.59 5.43 31.06
CA ASN A 152 -2.50 6.40 30.98
C ASN A 152 -2.13 6.80 29.54
N SER A 153 -2.67 6.13 28.52
CA SER A 153 -2.37 6.48 27.14
C SER A 153 -3.09 7.74 26.67
N THR A 154 -2.45 8.46 25.75
CA THR A 154 -2.97 9.70 25.18
C THR A 154 -3.00 9.66 23.64
N PRO A 155 -3.75 8.75 23.02
CA PRO A 155 -3.73 8.52 21.56
C PRO A 155 -4.05 9.77 20.74
N ILE A 156 -5.01 10.59 21.20
CA ILE A 156 -5.40 11.83 20.51
C ILE A 156 -4.26 12.84 20.49
N GLN A 157 -3.51 12.95 21.61
CA GLN A 157 -2.37 13.86 21.69
C GLN A 157 -1.22 13.36 20.82
N ASP A 158 -0.96 12.05 20.83
CA ASP A 158 0.09 11.43 20.02
C ASP A 158 -0.16 11.64 18.52
N VAL A 159 -1.38 11.40 18.06
CA VAL A 159 -1.80 11.65 16.66
C VAL A 159 -1.71 13.15 16.32
N THR A 160 -2.12 14.02 17.21
CA THR A 160 -2.05 15.47 17.00
C THR A 160 -0.59 15.94 16.88
N THR A 161 0.28 15.40 17.72
CA THR A 161 1.73 15.69 17.71
C THR A 161 2.38 15.17 16.44
N ALA A 162 2.08 13.94 16.04
CA ALA A 162 2.56 13.35 14.80
C ALA A 162 2.13 14.17 13.57
N ARG A 163 0.85 14.56 13.52
CA ARG A 163 0.30 15.42 12.46
C ARG A 163 1.00 16.76 12.38
N ARG A 164 1.25 17.42 13.52
CA ARG A 164 1.99 18.69 13.58
C ARG A 164 3.43 18.52 13.12
N THR A 165 4.10 17.48 13.58
CA THR A 165 5.49 17.17 13.18
C THR A 165 5.60 16.95 11.67
N MET A 166 4.68 16.19 11.10
CA MET A 166 4.62 15.96 9.65
C MET A 166 4.38 17.27 8.89
N GLN A 167 3.45 18.10 9.35
CA GLN A 167 3.16 19.40 8.73
C GLN A 167 4.39 20.33 8.75
N LEU A 168 5.11 20.38 9.86
CA LEU A 168 6.33 21.21 9.97
C LEU A 168 7.45 20.69 9.05
N LYS A 169 7.63 19.38 8.98
CA LYS A 169 8.69 18.76 8.18
C LYS A 169 8.39 18.75 6.67
N SER A 170 7.13 18.68 6.29
CA SER A 170 6.71 18.65 4.88
C SER A 170 6.60 20.03 4.22
N GLY A 171 6.86 21.12 4.95
CA GLY A 171 6.68 22.48 4.42
C GLY A 171 5.24 22.97 4.43
N GLY A 172 4.41 22.46 5.35
CA GLY A 172 3.03 22.90 5.57
C GLY A 172 1.94 21.97 5.08
N PHE A 173 2.28 20.87 4.41
CA PHE A 173 1.29 19.88 3.98
C PHE A 173 0.67 19.14 5.17
N LYS A 174 -0.65 19.09 5.18
CA LYS A 174 -1.40 18.39 6.23
C LYS A 174 -1.63 16.94 5.82
N PRO A 175 -1.29 15.95 6.65
CA PRO A 175 -1.63 14.57 6.36
C PRO A 175 -3.16 14.40 6.36
N ASN A 176 -3.66 13.62 5.41
CA ASN A 176 -5.08 13.33 5.21
C ASN A 176 -5.43 11.86 5.44
N THR A 177 -4.43 11.00 5.53
CA THR A 177 -4.61 9.56 5.66
C THR A 177 -3.83 9.05 6.87
N MET A 178 -4.44 8.14 7.61
CA MET A 178 -3.83 7.43 8.73
C MET A 178 -4.09 5.94 8.56
N VAL A 179 -3.05 5.15 8.65
CA VAL A 179 -3.14 3.69 8.63
C VAL A 179 -2.95 3.17 10.04
N VAL A 180 -3.87 2.36 10.51
CA VAL A 180 -3.84 1.77 11.86
C VAL A 180 -4.10 0.27 11.77
N GLY A 181 -3.48 -0.49 12.66
CA GLY A 181 -3.76 -1.90 12.79
C GLY A 181 -5.20 -2.16 13.30
N LYS A 182 -5.75 -3.32 12.98
CA LYS A 182 -7.13 -3.71 13.34
C LYS A 182 -7.41 -3.63 14.85
N GLU A 183 -6.42 -3.92 15.67
CA GLU A 183 -6.56 -3.92 17.15
C GLU A 183 -6.58 -2.52 17.78
N VAL A 184 -6.17 -1.50 17.02
CA VAL A 184 -6.10 -0.10 17.48
C VAL A 184 -7.37 0.69 17.10
N ARG A 185 -8.27 0.08 16.36
CA ARG A 185 -9.48 0.69 15.81
C ARG A 185 -10.61 0.78 16.84
#